data_e8bea2a5152f2108764125d974bc584c
#
_entry.id   e8bea2a5152f2108764125d974bc584c
#
_cell.length_a   1.000
_cell.length_b   1.000
_cell.length_c   1.000
_cell.angle_alpha   90.00
_cell.angle_beta   90.00
_cell.angle_gamma   90.00
#
_symmetry.space_group_name_H-M   'P 1'
#
loop_
_entity.id
_entity.type
_entity.pdbx_description
1 polymer ?
#
loop_
_entity_poly.entity_id
_entity_poly.type
_entity_poly.pdbx_seq_one_letter_code
_entity_poly.pdbx_strand_id
1 'polypeptide(L)'
;MTFVTGLQCRECGQSYPQEPLHVCDTCFGPLEIQYDYERIKKSISRATIAAREHNLWRYRELLPIDGEPRVGLYSGFTPLVRAHRLGAVLGVEQLYIKDDSVNHPTFSYKDRVVSVAISKAIEFGFETVSCASTGNLANSVAAHAARAGLDCYVFIPEGLEQGKIIGSSIYGPKTVAIKGNYDDVNRLCTEIGDKYRWAFVNVNLRPYYSEGAKTYAFEIAEQLGWKLPQHIVVASAGGTILPKLAKGFEELITVGLVQDTGCKIYSAQANGCAPIINALHKGTDLVRPVKPNTIASSIAIGNPADGYYVIRAVRESGGWGESATDEEILDGIKLLARTEGIFTEPAGGTEVAVAKKLIETGRIPRDESIVISITGNGYKTLETVASAVDQPHAINATLKNFDELFDRLTPSKRAAAVAG
;
A
#
# COMPACT_ATOMS: atom_id res chain seq x y z
N MET A 1 -6.74 -21.37 18.01
CA MET A 1 -5.97 -20.86 19.17
C MET A 1 -5.17 -19.68 18.68
N THR A 2 -5.37 -18.50 19.30
CA THR A 2 -4.62 -17.31 18.95
C THR A 2 -3.18 -17.37 19.44
N PHE A 3 -2.27 -16.76 18.70
CA PHE A 3 -0.89 -16.48 19.12
C PHE A 3 -0.73 -15.04 19.64
N VAL A 4 -1.81 -14.26 19.63
CA VAL A 4 -1.84 -12.91 20.18
C VAL A 4 -1.84 -12.99 21.70
N THR A 5 -0.95 -12.22 22.33
CA THR A 5 -0.84 -12.12 23.81
C THR A 5 -1.55 -10.87 24.35
N GLY A 6 -1.89 -9.91 23.50
CA GLY A 6 -2.56 -8.66 23.87
C GLY A 6 -2.15 -7.50 22.98
N LEU A 7 -2.39 -6.29 23.48
CA LEU A 7 -1.96 -5.03 22.90
C LEU A 7 -0.90 -4.40 23.83
N GLN A 8 0.02 -3.62 23.25
CA GLN A 8 1.00 -2.86 24.01
C GLN A 8 1.16 -1.46 23.39
N CYS A 9 1.26 -0.46 24.25
CA CYS A 9 1.58 0.90 23.82
C CYS A 9 3.00 0.96 23.28
N ARG A 10 3.16 1.53 22.08
CA ARG A 10 4.47 1.68 21.42
C ARG A 10 5.39 2.68 22.14
N GLU A 11 4.82 3.61 22.92
CA GLU A 11 5.56 4.68 23.59
C GLU A 11 5.93 4.34 25.04
N CYS A 12 4.95 3.96 25.87
CA CYS A 12 5.18 3.74 27.31
C CYS A 12 5.23 2.26 27.71
N GLY A 13 4.96 1.33 26.80
CA GLY A 13 5.00 -0.10 27.07
C GLY A 13 3.80 -0.66 27.85
N GLN A 14 2.79 0.16 28.20
CA GLN A 14 1.59 -0.29 28.92
C GLN A 14 0.87 -1.37 28.12
N SER A 15 0.53 -2.49 28.79
CA SER A 15 -0.17 -3.63 28.18
C SER A 15 -1.68 -3.53 28.35
N TYR A 16 -2.40 -4.05 27.36
CA TYR A 16 -3.87 -4.07 27.29
C TYR A 16 -4.37 -5.45 26.83
N PRO A 17 -5.59 -5.82 27.19
CA PRO A 17 -6.23 -7.02 26.63
C PRO A 17 -6.50 -6.87 25.13
N GLN A 18 -6.83 -7.99 24.49
CA GLN A 18 -7.21 -8.02 23.08
C GLN A 18 -8.64 -7.49 22.89
N GLU A 19 -8.78 -6.19 22.79
CA GLU A 19 -10.02 -5.44 22.66
C GLU A 19 -9.95 -4.42 21.50
N PRO A 20 -11.08 -3.85 21.04
CA PRO A 20 -11.10 -2.83 19.99
C PRO A 20 -10.61 -1.47 20.51
N LEU A 21 -9.37 -1.43 20.98
CA LEU A 21 -8.67 -0.25 21.46
C LEU A 21 -7.58 0.17 20.47
N HIS A 22 -7.29 1.46 20.37
CA HIS A 22 -6.30 1.97 19.41
C HIS A 22 -5.26 2.93 20.00
N VAL A 23 -5.55 3.52 21.16
CA VAL A 23 -4.64 4.45 21.87
C VAL A 23 -4.51 4.05 23.32
N CYS A 24 -3.34 4.33 23.88
CA CYS A 24 -3.05 4.19 25.31
C CYS A 24 -3.84 5.24 26.11
N ASP A 25 -4.46 4.83 27.20
CA ASP A 25 -5.18 5.72 28.11
C ASP A 25 -4.25 6.56 29.01
N THR A 26 -2.97 6.19 29.09
CA THR A 26 -1.97 6.88 29.92
C THR A 26 -1.21 7.95 29.14
N CYS A 27 -0.69 7.65 27.94
CA CYS A 27 0.17 8.56 27.17
C CYS A 27 -0.36 8.88 25.76
N PHE A 28 -1.53 8.36 25.40
CA PHE A 28 -2.16 8.51 24.10
C PHE A 28 -1.33 7.97 22.92
N GLY A 29 -0.28 7.19 23.20
CA GLY A 29 0.50 6.50 22.18
C GLY A 29 -0.31 5.40 21.48
N PRO A 30 0.01 5.07 20.21
CA PRO A 30 -0.70 4.03 19.49
C PRO A 30 -0.41 2.65 20.07
N LEU A 31 -1.44 1.81 20.07
CA LEU A 31 -1.34 0.42 20.49
C LEU A 31 -0.88 -0.49 19.35
N GLU A 32 -0.15 -1.54 19.68
CA GLU A 32 0.35 -2.54 18.74
C GLU A 32 0.08 -3.95 19.24
N ILE A 33 -0.24 -4.85 18.31
CA ILE A 33 -0.48 -6.26 18.62
C ILE A 33 0.82 -6.94 19.03
N GLN A 34 0.75 -7.71 20.13
CA GLN A 34 1.84 -8.53 20.65
C GLN A 34 1.56 -10.02 20.37
N TYR A 35 2.61 -10.76 20.08
CA TYR A 35 2.53 -12.19 19.74
C TYR A 35 3.47 -13.02 20.60
N ASP A 36 3.12 -14.29 20.84
CA ASP A 36 3.99 -15.33 21.37
C ASP A 36 4.85 -15.92 20.24
N TYR A 37 5.95 -15.25 19.91
CA TYR A 37 6.85 -15.67 18.83
C TYR A 37 7.50 -17.03 19.09
N GLU A 38 7.77 -17.40 20.35
CA GLU A 38 8.33 -18.71 20.68
C GLU A 38 7.35 -19.85 20.38
N ARG A 39 6.08 -19.62 20.59
CA ARG A 39 5.03 -20.55 20.24
C ARG A 39 4.79 -20.60 18.74
N ILE A 40 4.82 -19.44 18.05
CA ILE A 40 4.71 -19.37 16.59
C ILE A 40 5.85 -20.14 15.95
N LYS A 41 7.09 -19.92 16.34
CA LYS A 41 8.29 -20.59 15.84
C LYS A 41 8.18 -22.11 15.86
N LYS A 42 7.50 -22.66 16.89
CA LYS A 42 7.28 -24.11 17.02
C LYS A 42 6.14 -24.64 16.14
N SER A 43 5.26 -23.76 15.65
CA SER A 43 4.03 -24.14 14.93
C SER A 43 4.11 -23.97 13.43
N ILE A 44 5.06 -23.19 12.90
CA ILE A 44 5.19 -22.90 11.47
C ILE A 44 6.54 -23.31 10.91
N SER A 45 6.55 -23.60 9.61
CA SER A 45 7.76 -23.82 8.83
C SER A 45 7.53 -23.33 7.39
N ARG A 46 8.58 -23.16 6.62
CA ARG A 46 8.48 -22.84 5.19
C ARG A 46 7.62 -23.85 4.45
N ALA A 47 7.74 -25.14 4.77
CA ALA A 47 6.96 -26.20 4.14
C ALA A 47 5.47 -26.13 4.50
N THR A 48 5.13 -25.85 5.77
CA THR A 48 3.73 -25.70 6.19
C THR A 48 3.08 -24.47 5.55
N ILE A 49 3.79 -23.36 5.41
CA ILE A 49 3.29 -22.16 4.72
C ILE A 49 3.12 -22.45 3.22
N ALA A 50 4.10 -23.04 2.56
CA ALA A 50 4.07 -23.34 1.14
C ALA A 50 2.91 -24.29 0.74
N ALA A 51 2.47 -25.16 1.64
CA ALA A 51 1.33 -26.07 1.40
C ALA A 51 -0.05 -25.41 1.48
N ARG A 52 -0.14 -24.14 1.90
CA ARG A 52 -1.40 -23.41 2.04
C ARG A 52 -1.79 -22.69 0.76
N GLU A 53 -3.06 -22.33 0.66
CA GLU A 53 -3.59 -21.50 -0.44
C GLU A 53 -2.82 -20.18 -0.61
N HIS A 54 -2.75 -19.71 -1.84
CA HIS A 54 -2.08 -18.46 -2.21
C HIS A 54 -2.96 -17.25 -1.90
N ASN A 55 -3.02 -16.88 -0.63
CA ASN A 55 -3.67 -15.66 -0.13
C ASN A 55 -2.95 -15.18 1.14
N LEU A 56 -3.36 -14.03 1.69
CA LEU A 56 -2.71 -13.45 2.88
C LEU A 56 -2.84 -14.33 4.14
N TRP A 57 -3.86 -15.19 4.22
CA TRP A 57 -4.14 -16.03 5.38
C TRP A 57 -3.20 -17.24 5.52
N ARG A 58 -2.34 -17.45 4.53
CA ARG A 58 -1.28 -18.48 4.64
C ARG A 58 -0.30 -18.22 5.78
N TYR A 59 -0.24 -16.98 6.29
CA TYR A 59 0.59 -16.54 7.42
C TYR A 59 -0.22 -16.30 8.71
N ARG A 60 -1.34 -17.01 8.89
CA ARG A 60 -2.33 -16.74 9.94
C ARG A 60 -1.78 -16.72 11.36
N GLU A 61 -0.71 -17.45 11.66
CA GLU A 61 -0.07 -17.44 12.98
C GLU A 61 0.57 -16.09 13.33
N LEU A 62 0.96 -15.32 12.32
CA LEU A 62 1.51 -13.97 12.43
C LEU A 62 0.43 -12.88 12.22
N LEU A 63 -0.86 -13.25 12.22
CA LEU A 63 -1.98 -12.32 12.05
C LEU A 63 -2.91 -12.39 13.27
N PRO A 64 -3.60 -11.29 13.62
CA PRO A 64 -4.35 -11.17 14.87
C PRO A 64 -5.76 -11.79 14.79
N ILE A 65 -5.89 -12.95 14.14
CA ILE A 65 -7.16 -13.66 13.93
C ILE A 65 -7.12 -14.99 14.65
N ASP A 66 -8.18 -15.31 15.37
CA ASP A 66 -8.28 -16.53 16.17
C ASP A 66 -9.04 -17.66 15.46
N GLY A 67 -10.04 -17.31 14.68
CA GLY A 67 -10.89 -18.24 13.94
C GLY A 67 -10.50 -18.38 12.46
N GLU A 68 -11.40 -18.98 11.69
CA GLU A 68 -11.27 -19.03 10.24
C GLU A 68 -11.67 -17.68 9.63
N PRO A 69 -10.87 -17.11 8.73
CA PRO A 69 -11.17 -15.83 8.10
C PRO A 69 -12.41 -15.94 7.20
N ARG A 70 -13.26 -14.90 7.22
CA ARG A 70 -14.49 -14.89 6.42
C ARG A 70 -14.39 -14.01 5.17
N VAL A 71 -13.42 -13.13 5.13
CA VAL A 71 -13.15 -12.21 4.01
C VAL A 71 -11.68 -12.25 3.63
N GLY A 72 -11.34 -11.69 2.46
CA GLY A 72 -9.97 -11.67 1.99
C GLY A 72 -9.44 -13.03 1.55
N LEU A 73 -10.31 -13.99 1.20
CA LEU A 73 -9.91 -15.35 0.81
C LEU A 73 -9.14 -15.39 -0.51
N TYR A 74 -9.17 -14.31 -1.28
CA TYR A 74 -8.42 -14.14 -2.54
C TYR A 74 -7.50 -12.92 -2.49
N SER A 75 -7.38 -12.26 -1.33
CA SER A 75 -6.50 -11.10 -1.15
C SER A 75 -5.10 -11.55 -0.77
N GLY A 76 -4.10 -10.80 -1.21
CA GLY A 76 -2.70 -11.13 -0.97
C GLY A 76 -2.14 -12.17 -1.93
N PHE A 77 -0.91 -12.59 -1.66
CA PHE A 77 -0.06 -13.41 -2.52
C PHE A 77 -0.01 -12.89 -3.97
N THR A 78 0.00 -11.59 -4.09
CA THR A 78 0.08 -10.88 -5.38
C THR A 78 1.43 -11.15 -6.06
N PRO A 79 1.54 -10.94 -7.38
CA PRO A 79 2.77 -11.22 -8.10
C PRO A 79 3.98 -10.45 -7.56
N LEU A 80 5.12 -11.11 -7.48
CA LEU A 80 6.45 -10.50 -7.41
C LEU A 80 7.11 -10.66 -8.78
N VAL A 81 7.01 -9.64 -9.61
CA VAL A 81 7.44 -9.67 -11.01
C VAL A 81 8.92 -9.32 -11.12
N ARG A 82 9.73 -10.16 -11.79
CA ARG A 82 11.08 -9.78 -12.18
C ARG A 82 11.00 -8.75 -13.31
N ALA A 83 11.38 -7.50 -13.04
CA ALA A 83 11.23 -6.37 -13.95
C ALA A 83 12.44 -6.24 -14.90
N HIS A 84 12.52 -7.13 -15.90
CA HIS A 84 13.68 -7.22 -16.78
C HIS A 84 13.88 -5.98 -17.66
N ARG A 85 12.80 -5.44 -18.25
CA ARG A 85 12.90 -4.29 -19.16
C ARG A 85 13.11 -2.99 -18.38
N LEU A 86 12.41 -2.81 -17.27
CA LEU A 86 12.64 -1.67 -16.39
C LEU A 86 14.03 -1.72 -15.78
N GLY A 87 14.47 -2.90 -15.37
CA GLY A 87 15.83 -3.12 -14.88
C GLY A 87 16.90 -2.76 -15.91
N ALA A 88 16.71 -3.15 -17.17
CA ALA A 88 17.62 -2.77 -18.25
C ALA A 88 17.68 -1.24 -18.46
N VAL A 89 16.52 -0.54 -18.38
CA VAL A 89 16.48 0.94 -18.48
C VAL A 89 17.21 1.61 -17.32
N LEU A 90 17.07 1.07 -16.08
CA LEU A 90 17.69 1.64 -14.89
C LEU A 90 19.11 1.12 -14.63
N GLY A 91 19.57 0.15 -15.40
CA GLY A 91 20.88 -0.49 -15.24
C GLY A 91 20.95 -1.39 -14.00
N VAL A 92 19.86 -2.02 -13.59
CA VAL A 92 19.74 -2.88 -12.42
C VAL A 92 19.36 -4.29 -12.86
N GLU A 93 20.14 -5.28 -12.53
CA GLU A 93 19.85 -6.65 -12.91
C GLU A 93 18.76 -7.28 -12.03
N GLN A 94 18.82 -7.07 -10.73
CA GLN A 94 17.92 -7.69 -9.76
C GLN A 94 16.80 -6.74 -9.31
N LEU A 95 15.98 -6.27 -10.27
CA LEU A 95 14.83 -5.42 -10.02
C LEU A 95 13.53 -6.24 -10.00
N TYR A 96 12.70 -6.03 -8.99
CA TYR A 96 11.42 -6.70 -8.81
C TYR A 96 10.31 -5.69 -8.54
N ILE A 97 9.11 -6.00 -9.00
CA ILE A 97 7.87 -5.26 -8.69
C ILE A 97 6.98 -6.15 -7.83
N LYS A 98 6.65 -5.71 -6.63
CA LYS A 98 5.59 -6.32 -5.84
C LYS A 98 4.27 -5.65 -6.22
N ASP A 99 3.41 -6.37 -6.94
CA ASP A 99 2.28 -5.79 -7.66
C ASP A 99 0.93 -6.00 -6.95
N ASP A 100 0.54 -5.05 -6.10
CA ASP A 100 -0.80 -4.99 -5.51
C ASP A 100 -1.82 -4.25 -6.39
N SER A 101 -1.44 -3.82 -7.60
CA SER A 101 -2.42 -3.27 -8.56
C SER A 101 -3.43 -4.31 -9.04
N VAL A 102 -3.14 -5.59 -8.82
CA VAL A 102 -4.03 -6.72 -9.14
C VAL A 102 -4.59 -7.40 -7.88
N ASN A 103 -4.40 -6.81 -6.70
CA ASN A 103 -4.88 -7.40 -5.45
C ASN A 103 -6.42 -7.42 -5.38
N HIS A 104 -6.98 -8.58 -5.08
CA HIS A 104 -8.43 -8.79 -5.02
C HIS A 104 -9.02 -8.30 -3.67
N PRO A 105 -10.25 -7.71 -3.63
CA PRO A 105 -11.18 -7.51 -4.75
C PRO A 105 -11.13 -6.12 -5.37
N THR A 106 -10.41 -5.15 -4.78
CA THR A 106 -10.53 -3.74 -5.19
C THR A 106 -9.25 -3.16 -5.79
N PHE A 107 -8.33 -4.02 -6.18
CA PHE A 107 -7.12 -3.67 -6.92
C PHE A 107 -6.22 -2.67 -6.20
N SER A 108 -6.01 -2.91 -4.88
CA SER A 108 -5.03 -2.15 -4.11
C SER A 108 -4.55 -2.91 -2.86
N TYR A 109 -3.45 -2.44 -2.33
CA TYR A 109 -2.89 -2.85 -1.04
C TYR A 109 -3.93 -2.81 0.11
N LYS A 110 -4.97 -1.94 0.02
CA LYS A 110 -5.98 -1.81 1.07
C LYS A 110 -6.74 -3.10 1.33
N ASP A 111 -6.84 -3.98 0.37
CA ASP A 111 -7.50 -5.27 0.53
C ASP A 111 -6.81 -6.17 1.56
N ARG A 112 -5.50 -6.01 1.80
CA ARG A 112 -4.76 -6.73 2.85
C ARG A 112 -5.19 -6.30 4.25
N VAL A 113 -5.11 -5.01 4.51
CA VAL A 113 -5.36 -4.44 5.83
C VAL A 113 -6.84 -4.48 6.21
N VAL A 114 -7.72 -4.31 5.23
CA VAL A 114 -9.18 -4.39 5.43
C VAL A 114 -9.64 -5.83 5.67
N SER A 115 -9.05 -6.81 4.98
CA SER A 115 -9.33 -8.23 5.23
C SER A 115 -9.12 -8.60 6.70
N VAL A 116 -8.00 -8.17 7.28
CA VAL A 116 -7.70 -8.43 8.69
C VAL A 116 -8.63 -7.65 9.61
N ALA A 117 -8.86 -6.36 9.34
CA ALA A 117 -9.72 -5.53 10.16
C ALA A 117 -11.17 -6.04 10.22
N ILE A 118 -11.76 -6.41 9.06
CA ILE A 118 -13.14 -6.90 8.99
C ILE A 118 -13.26 -8.29 9.60
N SER A 119 -12.30 -9.20 9.37
CA SER A 119 -12.30 -10.50 10.04
C SER A 119 -12.25 -10.33 11.56
N LYS A 120 -11.46 -9.38 12.07
CA LYS A 120 -11.40 -9.08 13.49
C LYS A 120 -12.66 -8.38 14.02
N ALA A 121 -13.28 -7.51 13.23
CA ALA A 121 -14.57 -6.92 13.57
C ALA A 121 -15.64 -8.00 13.81
N ILE A 122 -15.69 -9.01 12.95
CA ILE A 122 -16.60 -10.14 13.09
C ILE A 122 -16.31 -10.93 14.38
N GLU A 123 -15.03 -11.20 14.70
CA GLU A 123 -14.64 -11.88 15.94
C GLU A 123 -15.04 -11.09 17.19
N PHE A 124 -15.01 -9.75 17.15
CA PHE A 124 -15.48 -8.88 18.22
C PHE A 124 -16.99 -8.72 18.27
N GLY A 125 -17.75 -9.33 17.34
CA GLY A 125 -19.21 -9.28 17.29
C GLY A 125 -19.75 -7.95 16.77
N PHE A 126 -18.98 -7.18 16.00
CA PHE A 126 -19.51 -5.99 15.33
C PHE A 126 -20.42 -6.38 14.16
N GLU A 127 -21.56 -5.73 14.06
CA GLU A 127 -22.52 -5.89 12.95
C GLU A 127 -22.37 -4.79 11.90
N THR A 128 -21.75 -3.67 12.27
CA THR A 128 -21.54 -2.51 11.40
C THR A 128 -20.07 -2.15 11.31
N VAL A 129 -19.58 -2.02 10.09
CA VAL A 129 -18.22 -1.54 9.80
C VAL A 129 -18.25 -0.21 9.07
N SER A 130 -17.20 0.60 9.24
CA SER A 130 -17.18 1.95 8.71
C SER A 130 -15.76 2.45 8.42
N CYS A 131 -15.66 3.48 7.59
CA CYS A 131 -14.43 4.24 7.41
C CYS A 131 -14.70 5.69 6.99
N ALA A 132 -13.75 6.58 7.29
CA ALA A 132 -13.66 7.92 6.75
C ALA A 132 -12.69 7.92 5.57
N SER A 133 -13.17 7.74 4.34
CA SER A 133 -12.30 7.67 3.16
C SER A 133 -13.08 7.80 1.86
N THR A 134 -12.41 8.28 0.82
CA THR A 134 -12.99 8.48 -0.53
C THR A 134 -12.29 7.65 -1.62
N GLY A 135 -11.29 6.84 -1.28
CA GLY A 135 -10.48 6.13 -2.25
C GLY A 135 -10.34 4.64 -1.95
N ASN A 136 -9.13 4.12 -2.12
CA ASN A 136 -8.84 2.69 -1.99
C ASN A 136 -9.34 2.06 -0.68
N LEU A 137 -9.30 2.79 0.44
CA LEU A 137 -9.80 2.28 1.71
C LEU A 137 -11.33 2.10 1.69
N ALA A 138 -12.08 3.09 1.20
CA ALA A 138 -13.54 3.01 1.11
C ALA A 138 -13.98 1.86 0.18
N ASN A 139 -13.34 1.72 -0.98
CA ASN A 139 -13.61 0.63 -1.92
C ASN A 139 -13.42 -0.73 -1.25
N SER A 140 -12.30 -0.90 -0.56
CA SER A 140 -11.98 -2.16 0.11
C SER A 140 -12.93 -2.47 1.27
N VAL A 141 -13.25 -1.48 2.12
CA VAL A 141 -14.19 -1.66 3.24
C VAL A 141 -15.57 -2.05 2.73
N ALA A 142 -16.08 -1.35 1.72
CA ALA A 142 -17.39 -1.64 1.14
C ALA A 142 -17.45 -3.05 0.51
N ALA A 143 -16.42 -3.44 -0.25
CA ALA A 143 -16.36 -4.75 -0.89
C ALA A 143 -16.29 -5.90 0.13
N HIS A 144 -15.44 -5.78 1.15
CA HIS A 144 -15.29 -6.80 2.18
C HIS A 144 -16.50 -6.86 3.12
N ALA A 145 -17.13 -5.72 3.44
CA ALA A 145 -18.36 -5.67 4.21
C ALA A 145 -19.52 -6.36 3.47
N ALA A 146 -19.67 -6.08 2.17
CA ALA A 146 -20.67 -6.74 1.33
C ALA A 146 -20.45 -8.27 1.30
N ARG A 147 -19.21 -8.71 1.16
CA ARG A 147 -18.85 -10.15 1.22
C ARG A 147 -19.16 -10.80 2.55
N ALA A 148 -19.00 -10.04 3.65
CA ALA A 148 -19.26 -10.50 5.02
C ALA A 148 -20.74 -10.45 5.42
N GLY A 149 -21.59 -9.76 4.66
CA GLY A 149 -22.98 -9.49 5.04
C GLY A 149 -23.12 -8.49 6.19
N LEU A 150 -22.15 -7.59 6.37
CA LEU A 150 -22.14 -6.56 7.40
C LEU A 150 -22.76 -5.26 6.88
N ASP A 151 -23.46 -4.52 7.77
CA ASP A 151 -23.79 -3.13 7.49
C ASP A 151 -22.52 -2.31 7.28
N CYS A 152 -22.51 -1.47 6.24
CA CYS A 152 -21.35 -0.65 5.90
C CYS A 152 -21.72 0.83 5.74
N TYR A 153 -20.95 1.70 6.41
CA TYR A 153 -21.05 3.15 6.25
C TYR A 153 -19.73 3.74 5.78
N VAL A 154 -19.79 4.57 4.75
CA VAL A 154 -18.64 5.31 4.23
C VAL A 154 -18.88 6.80 4.41
N PHE A 155 -18.01 7.45 5.18
CA PHE A 155 -18.08 8.89 5.45
C PHE A 155 -17.11 9.64 4.54
N ILE A 156 -17.63 10.67 3.86
CA ILE A 156 -16.88 11.48 2.88
C ILE A 156 -17.15 12.97 3.10
N PRO A 157 -16.23 13.87 2.74
CA PRO A 157 -16.56 15.29 2.62
C PRO A 157 -17.60 15.54 1.53
N GLU A 158 -18.48 16.54 1.73
CA GLU A 158 -19.44 16.98 0.70
C GLU A 158 -18.71 17.53 -0.53
N GLY A 159 -19.32 17.41 -1.70
CA GLY A 159 -18.82 18.03 -2.95
C GLY A 159 -17.79 17.19 -3.72
N LEU A 160 -17.64 15.89 -3.40
CA LEU A 160 -16.78 15.01 -4.17
C LEU A 160 -17.37 14.65 -5.55
N GLU A 161 -16.50 14.53 -6.53
CA GLU A 161 -16.85 14.06 -7.86
C GLU A 161 -17.46 12.66 -7.83
N GLN A 162 -18.52 12.43 -8.60
CA GLN A 162 -19.27 11.17 -8.64
C GLN A 162 -18.37 9.97 -8.98
N GLY A 163 -17.38 10.13 -9.87
CA GLY A 163 -16.44 9.08 -10.24
C GLY A 163 -15.62 8.52 -9.06
N LYS A 164 -15.31 9.36 -8.07
CA LYS A 164 -14.58 8.93 -6.85
C LYS A 164 -15.46 8.15 -5.88
N ILE A 165 -16.78 8.29 -5.98
CA ILE A 165 -17.74 7.65 -5.09
C ILE A 165 -18.18 6.28 -5.65
N ILE A 166 -18.25 6.12 -6.96
CA ILE A 166 -18.76 4.91 -7.64
C ILE A 166 -18.01 3.66 -7.18
N GLY A 167 -16.70 3.73 -7.05
CA GLY A 167 -15.86 2.57 -6.68
C GLY A 167 -16.20 1.94 -5.32
N SER A 168 -16.78 2.70 -4.38
CA SER A 168 -17.30 2.18 -3.12
C SER A 168 -18.81 1.94 -3.18
N SER A 169 -19.57 2.82 -3.82
CA SER A 169 -21.04 2.78 -3.83
C SER A 169 -21.62 1.55 -4.53
N ILE A 170 -20.90 0.98 -5.50
CA ILE A 170 -21.34 -0.24 -6.23
C ILE A 170 -21.54 -1.44 -5.31
N TYR A 171 -20.87 -1.48 -4.15
CA TYR A 171 -20.98 -2.54 -3.16
C TYR A 171 -22.14 -2.31 -2.16
N GLY A 172 -22.89 -1.22 -2.30
CA GLY A 172 -24.09 -0.91 -1.50
C GLY A 172 -23.84 -0.38 -0.08
N PRO A 173 -22.72 0.28 0.25
CA PRO A 173 -22.59 0.93 1.56
C PRO A 173 -23.54 2.12 1.66
N LYS A 174 -23.92 2.48 2.88
CA LYS A 174 -24.60 3.74 3.18
C LYS A 174 -23.54 4.86 3.17
N THR A 175 -23.48 5.65 2.08
CA THR A 175 -22.52 6.75 1.94
C THR A 175 -23.09 8.02 2.55
N VAL A 176 -22.34 8.63 3.47
CA VAL A 176 -22.74 9.84 4.19
C VAL A 176 -21.79 10.99 3.82
N ALA A 177 -22.33 12.02 3.16
CA ALA A 177 -21.59 13.23 2.84
C ALA A 177 -21.65 14.23 4.00
N ILE A 178 -20.51 14.65 4.53
CA ILE A 178 -20.38 15.54 5.66
C ILE A 178 -20.06 16.96 5.16
N LYS A 179 -20.84 17.94 5.63
CA LYS A 179 -20.56 19.37 5.43
C LYS A 179 -19.40 19.77 6.34
N GLY A 180 -18.21 19.87 5.80
CA GLY A 180 -16.99 20.18 6.53
C GLY A 180 -15.74 19.67 5.82
N ASN A 181 -14.60 19.82 6.48
CA ASN A 181 -13.32 19.33 6.00
C ASN A 181 -13.07 17.87 6.50
N TYR A 182 -11.93 17.31 6.12
CA TYR A 182 -11.57 15.93 6.48
C TYR A 182 -11.39 15.74 8.01
N ASP A 183 -10.96 16.76 8.74
CA ASP A 183 -10.81 16.70 10.19
C ASP A 183 -12.18 16.64 10.89
N ASP A 184 -13.19 17.38 10.37
CA ASP A 184 -14.57 17.31 10.85
C ASP A 184 -15.15 15.89 10.63
N VAL A 185 -14.88 15.28 9.48
CA VAL A 185 -15.30 13.89 9.20
C VAL A 185 -14.66 12.94 10.20
N ASN A 186 -13.36 13.03 10.45
CA ASN A 186 -12.66 12.13 11.38
C ASN A 186 -13.17 12.28 12.82
N ARG A 187 -13.37 13.51 13.28
CA ARG A 187 -13.93 13.79 14.62
C ARG A 187 -15.31 13.15 14.78
N LEU A 188 -16.21 13.40 13.83
CA LEU A 188 -17.55 12.82 13.85
C LEU A 188 -17.52 11.27 13.83
N CYS A 189 -16.61 10.68 13.04
CA CYS A 189 -16.46 9.22 13.00
C CYS A 189 -16.02 8.63 14.34
N THR A 190 -15.18 9.33 15.09
CA THR A 190 -14.80 8.92 16.46
C THR A 190 -16.01 8.95 17.38
N GLU A 191 -16.77 10.05 17.40
CA GLU A 191 -18.00 10.20 18.20
C GLU A 191 -19.05 9.13 17.87
N ILE A 192 -19.22 8.80 16.58
CA ILE A 192 -20.14 7.74 16.11
C ILE A 192 -19.64 6.37 16.58
N GLY A 193 -18.35 6.09 16.47
CA GLY A 193 -17.75 4.83 16.91
C GLY A 193 -18.03 4.55 18.38
N ASP A 194 -17.83 5.54 19.23
CA ASP A 194 -18.05 5.46 20.67
C ASP A 194 -19.57 5.29 21.00
N LYS A 195 -20.42 6.08 20.35
CA LYS A 195 -21.87 6.10 20.64
C LYS A 195 -22.59 4.83 20.19
N TYR A 196 -22.31 4.37 18.96
CA TYR A 196 -23.06 3.26 18.34
C TYR A 196 -22.32 1.94 18.37
N ARG A 197 -21.10 1.90 18.92
CA ARG A 197 -20.21 0.73 18.93
C ARG A 197 -19.98 0.16 17.53
N TRP A 198 -19.68 1.02 16.57
CA TRP A 198 -19.34 0.61 15.20
C TRP A 198 -17.84 0.36 15.06
N ALA A 199 -17.51 -0.58 14.20
CA ALA A 199 -16.11 -0.86 13.85
C ALA A 199 -15.62 0.12 12.78
N PHE A 200 -14.90 1.16 13.18
CA PHE A 200 -14.15 2.01 12.25
C PHE A 200 -12.78 1.39 11.99
N VAL A 201 -12.59 0.82 10.79
CA VAL A 201 -11.40 0.00 10.48
C VAL A 201 -10.08 0.74 10.67
N ASN A 202 -10.04 2.04 10.41
CA ASN A 202 -8.87 2.89 10.53
C ASN A 202 -8.83 3.76 11.81
N VAL A 203 -9.74 3.54 12.75
CA VAL A 203 -9.78 4.21 14.06
C VAL A 203 -9.70 3.15 15.16
N ASN A 204 -10.81 2.67 15.72
CA ASN A 204 -10.81 1.74 16.85
C ASN A 204 -10.28 0.33 16.53
N LEU A 205 -10.24 -0.07 15.25
CA LEU A 205 -9.60 -1.30 14.80
C LEU A 205 -8.19 -1.10 14.22
N ARG A 206 -7.62 0.10 14.32
CA ARG A 206 -6.34 0.44 13.70
C ARG A 206 -5.19 -0.50 14.04
N PRO A 207 -4.98 -1.00 15.28
CA PRO A 207 -3.92 -1.96 15.58
C PRO A 207 -4.06 -3.24 14.75
N TYR A 208 -5.28 -3.78 14.63
CA TYR A 208 -5.59 -4.98 13.86
C TYR A 208 -5.51 -4.75 12.35
N TYR A 209 -6.08 -3.65 11.88
CA TYR A 209 -5.98 -3.18 10.50
C TYR A 209 -4.52 -3.14 10.03
N SER A 210 -3.66 -2.52 10.80
CA SER A 210 -2.28 -2.34 10.40
C SER A 210 -1.49 -3.64 10.26
N GLU A 211 -1.86 -4.71 10.98
CA GLU A 211 -1.21 -6.01 10.91
C GLU A 211 -1.34 -6.69 9.53
N GLY A 212 -2.42 -6.40 8.79
CA GLY A 212 -2.56 -6.88 7.42
C GLY A 212 -1.45 -6.42 6.48
N ALA A 213 -0.81 -5.28 6.78
CA ALA A 213 0.32 -4.76 6.01
C ALA A 213 1.56 -5.64 6.06
N LYS A 214 1.77 -6.40 7.13
CA LYS A 214 2.92 -7.32 7.28
C LYS A 214 2.95 -8.41 6.22
N THR A 215 1.76 -8.82 5.72
CA THR A 215 1.65 -9.84 4.69
C THR A 215 2.40 -9.47 3.41
N TYR A 216 2.57 -8.17 3.16
CA TYR A 216 3.37 -7.68 2.05
C TYR A 216 4.85 -8.08 2.20
N ALA A 217 5.42 -7.93 3.39
CA ALA A 217 6.78 -8.35 3.72
C ALA A 217 6.94 -9.88 3.66
N PHE A 218 5.96 -10.61 4.21
CA PHE A 218 5.98 -12.07 4.23
C PHE A 218 6.00 -12.66 2.82
N GLU A 219 5.16 -12.15 1.94
CA GLU A 219 5.08 -12.58 0.54
C GLU A 219 6.35 -12.25 -0.25
N ILE A 220 6.91 -11.06 -0.07
CA ILE A 220 8.17 -10.68 -0.72
C ILE A 220 9.27 -11.68 -0.33
N ALA A 221 9.41 -11.97 0.95
CA ALA A 221 10.43 -12.89 1.43
C ALA A 221 10.21 -14.32 0.92
N GLU A 222 8.97 -14.84 0.96
CA GLU A 222 8.61 -16.16 0.43
C GLU A 222 8.90 -16.26 -1.07
N GLN A 223 8.44 -15.28 -1.85
CA GLN A 223 8.57 -15.26 -3.31
C GLN A 223 10.01 -15.03 -3.78
N LEU A 224 10.88 -14.45 -2.95
CA LEU A 224 12.33 -14.40 -3.15
C LEU A 224 13.06 -15.68 -2.65
N GLY A 225 12.33 -16.76 -2.38
CA GLY A 225 12.91 -18.01 -1.88
C GLY A 225 13.35 -17.92 -0.42
N TRP A 226 12.57 -17.25 0.40
CA TRP A 226 12.81 -17.02 1.83
C TRP A 226 14.07 -16.20 2.10
N LYS A 227 14.24 -15.14 1.31
CA LYS A 227 15.32 -14.17 1.44
C LYS A 227 14.73 -12.76 1.50
N LEU A 228 15.40 -11.88 2.21
CA LEU A 228 15.05 -10.46 2.17
C LEU A 228 15.67 -9.80 0.93
N PRO A 229 15.00 -8.82 0.30
CA PRO A 229 15.65 -7.96 -0.69
C PRO A 229 16.64 -7.06 0.04
N GLN A 230 17.71 -6.61 -0.67
CA GLN A 230 18.65 -5.64 -0.09
C GLN A 230 18.04 -4.24 0.01
N HIS A 231 17.13 -3.91 -0.93
CA HIS A 231 16.46 -2.61 -0.96
C HIS A 231 14.96 -2.77 -1.26
N ILE A 232 14.13 -1.95 -0.59
CA ILE A 232 12.72 -1.84 -0.92
C ILE A 232 12.28 -0.37 -0.91
N VAL A 233 11.59 0.07 -1.97
CA VAL A 233 11.02 1.41 -2.13
C VAL A 233 9.51 1.34 -1.94
N VAL A 234 8.97 2.14 -1.02
CA VAL A 234 7.55 2.10 -0.61
C VAL A 234 6.99 3.51 -0.49
N ALA A 235 5.82 3.75 -1.06
CA ALA A 235 5.11 5.02 -0.89
C ALA A 235 4.60 5.19 0.54
N SER A 236 4.74 6.39 1.07
CA SER A 236 4.27 6.76 2.41
C SER A 236 3.17 7.81 2.34
N ALA A 237 1.95 7.42 2.73
CA ALA A 237 0.81 8.31 2.95
C ALA A 237 0.69 8.64 4.45
N GLY A 238 -0.27 8.05 5.16
CA GLY A 238 -0.39 8.15 6.63
C GLY A 238 0.70 7.40 7.41
N GLY A 239 1.51 6.57 6.73
CA GLY A 239 2.69 5.91 7.28
C GLY A 239 2.48 4.48 7.77
N THR A 240 1.33 3.85 7.54
CA THR A 240 1.02 2.52 8.09
C THR A 240 1.85 1.38 7.47
N ILE A 241 2.03 1.37 6.13
CA ILE A 241 2.62 0.23 5.42
C ILE A 241 4.09 0.01 5.79
N LEU A 242 4.90 1.06 5.81
CA LEU A 242 6.35 0.96 5.89
C LEU A 242 6.84 0.43 7.25
N PRO A 243 6.36 0.94 8.42
CA PRO A 243 6.72 0.36 9.72
C PRO A 243 6.24 -1.09 9.88
N LYS A 244 5.10 -1.45 9.27
CA LYS A 244 4.57 -2.82 9.33
C LYS A 244 5.32 -3.78 8.41
N LEU A 245 5.83 -3.27 7.30
CA LEU A 245 6.74 -4.03 6.44
C LEU A 245 8.05 -4.34 7.18
N ALA A 246 8.64 -3.35 7.88
CA ALA A 246 9.81 -3.55 8.73
C ALA A 246 9.53 -4.60 9.83
N LYS A 247 8.41 -4.45 10.57
CA LYS A 247 7.96 -5.42 11.56
C LYS A 247 7.78 -6.81 10.95
N GLY A 248 7.20 -6.91 9.74
CA GLY A 248 7.01 -8.19 9.07
C GLY A 248 8.33 -8.91 8.75
N PHE A 249 9.35 -8.20 8.30
CA PHE A 249 10.67 -8.77 8.10
C PHE A 249 11.30 -9.21 9.42
N GLU A 250 11.22 -8.39 10.47
CA GLU A 250 11.70 -8.71 11.80
C GLU A 250 11.01 -9.96 12.39
N GLU A 251 9.71 -10.09 12.21
CA GLU A 251 8.95 -11.28 12.64
C GLU A 251 9.43 -12.55 11.93
N LEU A 252 9.65 -12.50 10.61
CA LEU A 252 10.18 -13.64 9.86
C LEU A 252 11.57 -14.06 10.33
N ILE A 253 12.43 -13.10 10.70
CA ILE A 253 13.74 -13.35 11.30
C ILE A 253 13.58 -13.99 12.69
N THR A 254 12.74 -13.40 13.52
CA THR A 254 12.48 -13.84 14.91
C THR A 254 11.98 -15.27 14.97
N VAL A 255 11.05 -15.65 14.07
CA VAL A 255 10.53 -17.03 14.03
C VAL A 255 11.44 -17.98 13.23
N GLY A 256 12.56 -17.51 12.70
CA GLY A 256 13.58 -18.32 12.02
C GLY A 256 13.24 -18.75 10.60
N LEU A 257 12.29 -18.07 9.94
CA LEU A 257 11.93 -18.36 8.54
C LEU A 257 12.90 -17.73 7.53
N VAL A 258 13.54 -16.61 7.88
CA VAL A 258 14.56 -15.95 7.05
C VAL A 258 15.78 -15.60 7.90
N GLN A 259 16.92 -15.38 7.23
CA GLN A 259 18.10 -14.81 7.88
C GLN A 259 18.07 -13.30 7.77
N ASP A 260 18.57 -12.61 8.78
CA ASP A 260 18.78 -11.16 8.71
C ASP A 260 19.94 -10.85 7.77
N THR A 261 19.65 -10.20 6.66
CA THR A 261 20.62 -9.73 5.67
C THR A 261 20.64 -8.21 5.55
N GLY A 262 19.92 -7.49 6.41
CA GLY A 262 19.90 -6.03 6.47
C GLY A 262 19.16 -5.36 5.31
N CYS A 263 17.85 -5.58 5.15
CA CYS A 263 17.04 -4.89 4.14
C CYS A 263 16.93 -3.39 4.41
N LYS A 264 17.37 -2.55 3.49
CA LYS A 264 17.22 -1.09 3.54
C LYS A 264 15.86 -0.66 3.00
N ILE A 265 15.15 0.18 3.75
CA ILE A 265 13.78 0.60 3.46
C ILE A 265 13.78 2.08 3.05
N TYR A 266 13.19 2.38 1.89
CA TYR A 266 13.14 3.73 1.34
C TYR A 266 11.70 4.23 1.27
N SER A 267 11.50 5.47 1.76
CA SER A 267 10.19 6.14 1.73
C SER A 267 10.06 7.00 0.49
N ALA A 268 8.94 6.88 -0.22
CA ALA A 268 8.60 7.70 -1.38
C ALA A 268 7.37 8.57 -1.09
N GLN A 269 7.44 9.88 -1.37
CA GLN A 269 6.30 10.80 -1.31
C GLN A 269 6.24 11.68 -2.57
N ALA A 270 5.05 12.24 -2.85
CA ALA A 270 4.93 13.29 -3.86
C ALA A 270 5.49 14.61 -3.32
N ASN A 271 6.23 15.36 -4.14
CA ASN A 271 6.85 16.61 -3.71
C ASN A 271 5.82 17.63 -3.18
N GLY A 272 4.63 17.70 -3.79
CA GLY A 272 3.53 18.54 -3.32
C GLY A 272 2.88 18.07 -2.00
N CYS A 273 3.29 16.93 -1.43
CA CYS A 273 2.87 16.44 -0.11
C CYS A 273 3.93 15.51 0.48
N ALA A 274 5.05 16.06 0.96
CA ALA A 274 6.21 15.31 1.43
C ALA A 274 6.61 15.60 2.89
N PRO A 275 5.68 15.59 3.87
CA PRO A 275 6.00 15.98 5.24
C PRO A 275 7.03 15.05 5.91
N ILE A 276 6.99 13.73 5.60
CA ILE A 276 7.93 12.74 6.12
C ILE A 276 9.32 12.95 5.52
N ILE A 277 9.42 13.11 4.21
CA ILE A 277 10.68 13.35 3.51
C ILE A 277 11.33 14.65 3.98
N ASN A 278 10.52 15.71 4.15
CA ASN A 278 10.99 16.98 4.71
C ASN A 278 11.62 16.84 6.10
N ALA A 279 11.05 15.99 6.96
CA ALA A 279 11.58 15.72 8.28
C ALA A 279 12.86 14.86 8.20
N LEU A 280 12.89 13.82 7.36
CA LEU A 280 14.08 13.00 7.11
C LEU A 280 15.28 13.83 6.66
N HIS A 281 15.08 14.71 5.66
CA HIS A 281 16.13 15.57 5.11
C HIS A 281 16.63 16.61 6.11
N LYS A 282 15.77 17.06 7.04
CA LYS A 282 16.15 17.97 8.14
C LYS A 282 16.81 17.26 9.33
N GLY A 283 16.91 15.92 9.30
CA GLY A 283 17.48 15.15 10.40
C GLY A 283 16.63 15.16 11.68
N THR A 284 15.33 15.46 11.60
CA THR A 284 14.41 15.52 12.74
C THR A 284 13.36 14.42 12.69
N ASP A 285 12.80 14.07 13.86
CA ASP A 285 11.65 13.16 13.99
C ASP A 285 10.31 13.91 14.00
N LEU A 286 10.37 15.25 14.08
CA LEU A 286 9.17 16.08 14.09
C LEU A 286 8.64 16.28 12.66
N VAL A 287 7.56 15.56 12.35
CA VAL A 287 6.82 15.74 11.10
C VAL A 287 5.92 16.96 11.20
N ARG A 288 6.20 17.98 10.41
CA ARG A 288 5.36 19.18 10.34
C ARG A 288 4.29 18.99 9.27
N PRO A 289 3.00 19.23 9.59
CA PRO A 289 1.92 19.15 8.62
C PRO A 289 2.13 20.07 7.41
N VAL A 290 1.71 19.61 6.23
CA VAL A 290 1.70 20.37 4.99
C VAL A 290 0.30 20.33 4.36
N LYS A 291 -0.04 21.36 3.56
CA LYS A 291 -1.26 21.32 2.74
C LYS A 291 -0.94 20.56 1.45
N PRO A 292 -1.63 19.45 1.16
CA PRO A 292 -1.37 18.66 -0.05
C PRO A 292 -1.70 19.45 -1.34
N ASN A 293 -0.82 19.31 -2.33
CA ASN A 293 -1.01 19.82 -3.68
C ASN A 293 -0.29 18.89 -4.67
N THR A 294 -0.91 17.78 -5.04
CA THR A 294 -0.34 16.77 -5.94
C THR A 294 -1.42 15.93 -6.60
N ILE A 295 -1.13 15.37 -7.77
CA ILE A 295 -1.95 14.39 -8.48
C ILE A 295 -2.02 13.03 -7.75
N ALA A 296 -1.06 12.73 -6.86
CA ALA A 296 -0.99 11.47 -6.12
C ALA A 296 -1.95 11.47 -4.92
N SER A 297 -3.25 11.60 -5.19
CA SER A 297 -4.31 11.78 -4.19
C SER A 297 -4.37 10.68 -3.13
N SER A 298 -4.07 9.43 -3.49
CA SER A 298 -4.10 8.29 -2.56
C SER A 298 -3.02 8.33 -1.48
N ILE A 299 -1.94 9.11 -1.70
CA ILE A 299 -0.85 9.34 -0.74
C ILE A 299 -0.76 10.79 -0.26
N ALA A 300 -1.70 11.64 -0.61
CA ALA A 300 -1.74 13.07 -0.26
C ALA A 300 -2.21 13.30 1.18
N ILE A 301 -1.49 12.77 2.15
CA ILE A 301 -1.77 12.92 3.58
C ILE A 301 -0.79 13.94 4.18
N GLY A 302 -1.28 15.16 4.38
CA GLY A 302 -0.45 16.27 4.86
C GLY A 302 -0.05 16.16 6.34
N ASN A 303 -0.81 15.43 7.15
CA ASN A 303 -0.51 15.16 8.56
C ASN A 303 -0.51 13.64 8.81
N PRO A 304 0.62 12.94 8.53
CA PRO A 304 0.69 11.49 8.63
C PRO A 304 0.77 11.02 10.08
N ALA A 305 -0.23 10.26 10.52
CA ALA A 305 -0.34 9.79 11.90
C ALA A 305 0.80 8.83 12.33
N ASP A 306 1.37 8.06 11.38
CA ASP A 306 2.50 7.16 11.63
C ASP A 306 3.84 7.73 11.10
N GLY A 307 3.90 9.03 10.75
CA GLY A 307 5.08 9.65 10.14
C GLY A 307 6.35 9.50 10.96
N TYR A 308 6.27 9.62 12.27
CA TYR A 308 7.36 9.35 13.20
C TYR A 308 7.93 7.92 13.05
N TYR A 309 7.06 6.93 12.97
CA TYR A 309 7.46 5.52 12.84
C TYR A 309 8.03 5.18 11.47
N VAL A 310 7.61 5.90 10.42
CA VAL A 310 8.24 5.79 9.09
C VAL A 310 9.67 6.30 9.16
N ILE A 311 9.90 7.47 9.76
CA ILE A 311 11.24 8.05 9.92
C ILE A 311 12.17 7.08 10.66
N ARG A 312 11.69 6.50 11.76
CA ARG A 312 12.45 5.51 12.53
C ARG A 312 12.80 4.28 11.69
N ALA A 313 11.82 3.64 11.05
CA ALA A 313 12.05 2.45 10.25
C ALA A 313 13.03 2.70 9.09
N VAL A 314 12.95 3.86 8.43
CA VAL A 314 13.91 4.26 7.39
C VAL A 314 15.31 4.40 7.95
N ARG A 315 15.49 5.09 9.08
CA ARG A 315 16.81 5.31 9.71
C ARG A 315 17.40 4.03 10.28
N GLU A 316 16.62 3.25 10.99
CA GLU A 316 17.04 1.99 11.61
C GLU A 316 17.48 0.97 10.57
N SER A 317 16.83 0.94 9.39
CA SER A 317 17.24 0.09 8.26
C SER A 317 18.45 0.62 7.48
N GLY A 318 18.94 1.83 7.76
CA GLY A 318 19.98 2.49 6.98
C GLY A 318 19.50 2.94 5.58
N GLY A 319 18.20 3.09 5.40
CA GLY A 319 17.58 3.56 4.17
C GLY A 319 17.58 5.08 4.03
N TRP A 320 16.71 5.57 3.14
CA TRP A 320 16.55 7.00 2.83
C TRP A 320 15.11 7.31 2.41
N GLY A 321 14.79 8.58 2.28
CA GLY A 321 13.52 9.03 1.71
C GLY A 321 13.75 10.07 0.62
N GLU A 322 12.91 10.00 -0.44
CA GLU A 322 12.96 10.96 -1.54
C GLU A 322 11.56 11.30 -2.04
N SER A 323 11.41 12.42 -2.74
CA SER A 323 10.15 12.86 -3.31
C SER A 323 10.21 12.98 -4.83
N ALA A 324 9.05 12.86 -5.48
CA ALA A 324 8.88 13.03 -6.91
C ALA A 324 7.89 14.16 -7.22
N THR A 325 8.17 14.96 -8.23
CA THR A 325 7.22 15.94 -8.78
C THR A 325 6.08 15.25 -9.51
N ASP A 326 4.97 15.94 -9.74
CA ASP A 326 3.83 15.37 -10.47
C ASP A 326 4.20 14.95 -11.91
N GLU A 327 5.12 15.64 -12.56
CA GLU A 327 5.68 15.26 -13.86
C GLU A 327 6.48 13.96 -13.79
N GLU A 328 7.37 13.85 -12.81
CA GLU A 328 8.16 12.62 -12.59
C GLU A 328 7.26 11.43 -12.22
N ILE A 329 6.15 11.67 -11.51
CA ILE A 329 5.15 10.65 -11.18
C ILE A 329 4.47 10.14 -12.46
N LEU A 330 4.03 11.03 -13.36
CA LEU A 330 3.46 10.66 -14.65
C LEU A 330 4.46 9.88 -15.52
N ASP A 331 5.71 10.29 -15.53
CA ASP A 331 6.77 9.58 -16.23
C ASP A 331 7.06 8.22 -15.62
N GLY A 332 7.01 8.09 -14.30
CA GLY A 332 7.10 6.80 -13.58
C GLY A 332 5.97 5.83 -13.96
N ILE A 333 4.73 6.32 -14.04
CA ILE A 333 3.58 5.52 -14.51
C ILE A 333 3.82 5.03 -15.95
N LYS A 334 4.18 5.94 -16.86
CA LYS A 334 4.44 5.62 -18.27
C LYS A 334 5.61 4.64 -18.43
N LEU A 335 6.68 4.84 -17.66
CA LEU A 335 7.86 4.00 -17.68
C LEU A 335 7.50 2.56 -17.29
N LEU A 336 6.81 2.37 -16.16
CA LEU A 336 6.37 1.05 -15.69
C LEU A 336 5.44 0.37 -16.71
N ALA A 337 4.45 1.11 -17.21
CA ALA A 337 3.50 0.58 -18.19
C ALA A 337 4.18 0.15 -19.50
N ARG A 338 5.13 0.93 -20.02
CA ARG A 338 5.82 0.66 -21.30
C ARG A 338 6.89 -0.44 -21.18
N THR A 339 7.43 -0.67 -19.99
CA THR A 339 8.45 -1.69 -19.76
C THR A 339 7.86 -3.01 -19.29
N GLU A 340 6.98 -3.01 -18.30
CA GLU A 340 6.50 -4.23 -17.66
C GLU A 340 5.00 -4.51 -17.91
N GLY A 341 4.29 -3.62 -18.60
CA GLY A 341 2.86 -3.78 -18.86
C GLY A 341 1.98 -3.57 -17.63
N ILE A 342 2.51 -2.95 -16.58
CA ILE A 342 1.79 -2.70 -15.32
C ILE A 342 1.29 -1.25 -15.30
N PHE A 343 -0.03 -1.06 -15.27
CA PHE A 343 -0.64 0.25 -15.14
C PHE A 343 -1.00 0.54 -13.69
N THR A 344 -0.24 1.44 -13.07
CA THR A 344 -0.40 1.82 -11.67
C THR A 344 -1.02 3.21 -11.50
N GLU A 345 -1.65 3.43 -10.33
CA GLU A 345 -2.06 4.76 -9.88
C GLU A 345 -0.86 5.66 -9.56
N PRO A 346 -1.04 6.99 -9.36
CA PRO A 346 0.07 7.92 -9.08
C PRO A 346 0.94 7.54 -7.88
N ALA A 347 0.43 6.82 -6.89
CA ALA A 347 1.25 6.30 -5.80
C ALA A 347 2.38 5.40 -6.31
N GLY A 348 2.06 4.42 -7.19
CA GLY A 348 3.08 3.56 -7.79
C GLY A 348 4.00 4.32 -8.75
N GLY A 349 3.47 5.33 -9.46
CA GLY A 349 4.30 6.26 -10.25
C GLY A 349 5.33 6.98 -9.39
N THR A 350 4.95 7.40 -8.18
CA THR A 350 5.86 7.99 -7.19
C THR A 350 6.95 7.02 -6.76
N GLU A 351 6.61 5.75 -6.52
CA GLU A 351 7.56 4.72 -6.12
C GLU A 351 8.60 4.45 -7.23
N VAL A 352 8.16 4.37 -8.49
CA VAL A 352 9.05 4.18 -9.65
C VAL A 352 9.97 5.39 -9.86
N ALA A 353 9.43 6.61 -9.79
CA ALA A 353 10.21 7.84 -9.94
C ALA A 353 11.26 7.99 -8.83
N VAL A 354 10.88 7.73 -7.59
CA VAL A 354 11.81 7.78 -6.44
C VAL A 354 12.87 6.68 -6.54
N ALA A 355 12.50 5.44 -6.89
CA ALA A 355 13.46 4.37 -7.10
C ALA A 355 14.50 4.75 -8.17
N LYS A 356 14.04 5.31 -9.30
CA LYS A 356 14.93 5.82 -10.36
C LYS A 356 15.91 6.87 -9.81
N LYS A 357 15.43 7.87 -9.08
CA LYS A 357 16.29 8.91 -8.45
C LYS A 357 17.34 8.30 -7.51
N LEU A 358 16.92 7.37 -6.66
CA LEU A 358 17.83 6.74 -5.69
C LEU A 358 18.93 5.91 -6.37
N ILE A 359 18.61 5.25 -7.48
CA ILE A 359 19.56 4.51 -8.30
C ILE A 359 20.51 5.49 -9.03
N GLU A 360 19.98 6.52 -9.67
CA GLU A 360 20.76 7.52 -10.43
C GLU A 360 21.72 8.31 -9.53
N THR A 361 21.33 8.58 -8.29
CA THR A 361 22.18 9.27 -7.29
C THR A 361 23.13 8.33 -6.56
N GLY A 362 23.12 7.04 -6.87
CA GLY A 362 23.99 6.04 -6.23
C GLY A 362 23.65 5.71 -4.78
N ARG A 363 22.46 6.11 -4.30
CA ARG A 363 21.97 5.72 -2.96
C ARG A 363 21.54 4.26 -2.91
N ILE A 364 21.09 3.71 -4.02
CA ILE A 364 20.85 2.30 -4.21
C ILE A 364 21.86 1.79 -5.25
N PRO A 365 22.76 0.86 -4.88
CA PRO A 365 23.70 0.23 -5.81
C PRO A 365 22.94 -0.57 -6.88
N ARG A 366 23.52 -0.60 -8.10
CA ARG A 366 22.89 -1.26 -9.26
C ARG A 366 23.05 -2.79 -9.28
N ASP A 367 24.01 -3.31 -8.54
CA ASP A 367 24.33 -4.72 -8.38
C ASP A 367 23.58 -5.42 -7.23
N GLU A 368 22.80 -4.67 -6.45
CA GLU A 368 22.00 -5.18 -5.35
C GLU A 368 20.54 -5.39 -5.75
N SER A 369 19.83 -6.27 -5.02
CA SER A 369 18.41 -6.58 -5.28
C SER A 369 17.49 -5.47 -4.78
N ILE A 370 16.57 -5.04 -5.65
CA ILE A 370 15.61 -3.95 -5.37
C ILE A 370 14.18 -4.45 -5.58
N VAL A 371 13.31 -4.19 -4.63
CA VAL A 371 11.86 -4.34 -4.78
C VAL A 371 11.22 -2.95 -4.82
N ILE A 372 10.42 -2.67 -5.86
CA ILE A 372 9.54 -1.50 -5.92
C ILE A 372 8.13 -1.98 -5.58
N SER A 373 7.51 -1.32 -4.60
CA SER A 373 6.15 -1.58 -4.19
C SER A 373 5.17 -0.90 -5.16
N ILE A 374 4.15 -1.60 -5.63
CA ILE A 374 3.06 -1.03 -6.44
C ILE A 374 1.77 -1.28 -5.71
N THR A 375 1.15 -0.22 -5.18
CA THR A 375 0.09 -0.31 -4.17
C THR A 375 -1.33 -0.18 -4.72
N GLY A 376 -1.50 0.18 -5.99
CA GLY A 376 -2.85 0.30 -6.56
C GLY A 376 -2.89 0.43 -8.09
N ASN A 377 -4.06 0.14 -8.63
CA ASN A 377 -4.32 0.04 -10.07
C ASN A 377 -4.62 1.40 -10.70
N GLY A 378 -4.02 1.67 -11.87
CA GLY A 378 -4.17 2.91 -12.62
C GLY A 378 -5.58 3.14 -13.21
N TYR A 379 -6.34 2.07 -13.46
CA TYR A 379 -7.72 2.20 -13.95
C TYR A 379 -8.66 2.94 -12.99
N LYS A 380 -8.26 3.12 -11.74
CA LYS A 380 -9.02 3.88 -10.75
C LYS A 380 -8.77 5.40 -10.79
N THR A 381 -7.80 5.85 -11.59
CA THR A 381 -7.34 7.24 -11.68
C THR A 381 -7.05 7.65 -13.12
N LEU A 382 -7.89 7.22 -14.07
CA LEU A 382 -7.72 7.46 -15.51
C LEU A 382 -7.61 8.94 -15.85
N GLU A 383 -8.39 9.78 -15.17
CA GLU A 383 -8.39 11.23 -15.35
C GLU A 383 -7.01 11.86 -15.09
N THR A 384 -6.23 11.28 -14.19
CA THR A 384 -4.90 11.79 -13.82
C THR A 384 -3.89 11.64 -14.97
N VAL A 385 -4.02 10.58 -15.77
CA VAL A 385 -3.08 10.29 -16.86
C VAL A 385 -3.63 10.69 -18.24
N ALA A 386 -4.89 11.08 -18.33
CA ALA A 386 -5.58 11.36 -19.60
C ALA A 386 -4.87 12.41 -20.47
N SER A 387 -4.31 13.45 -19.85
CA SER A 387 -3.54 14.51 -20.55
C SER A 387 -2.11 14.11 -20.88
N ALA A 388 -1.60 13.02 -20.30
CA ALA A 388 -0.21 12.58 -20.43
C ALA A 388 -0.04 11.43 -21.44
N VAL A 389 -1.12 11.00 -22.11
CA VAL A 389 -1.11 9.97 -23.15
C VAL A 389 -1.46 10.56 -24.52
N ASP A 390 -0.89 9.94 -25.56
CA ASP A 390 -1.13 10.38 -26.94
C ASP A 390 -2.59 10.16 -27.34
N GLN A 391 -3.14 11.10 -28.09
CA GLN A 391 -4.47 10.97 -28.65
C GLN A 391 -4.48 10.02 -29.85
N PRO A 392 -5.58 9.28 -30.11
CA PRO A 392 -5.70 8.42 -31.27
C PRO A 392 -5.53 9.19 -32.58
N HIS A 393 -4.82 8.60 -33.52
CA HIS A 393 -4.74 9.12 -34.90
C HIS A 393 -5.98 8.72 -35.68
N ALA A 394 -6.84 9.67 -36.04
CA ALA A 394 -8.01 9.41 -36.90
C ALA A 394 -7.59 9.31 -38.37
N ILE A 395 -8.00 8.23 -39.04
CA ILE A 395 -7.82 8.02 -40.49
C ILE A 395 -9.10 7.49 -41.12
N ASN A 396 -9.26 7.64 -42.43
CA ASN A 396 -10.29 6.90 -43.14
C ASN A 396 -9.89 5.43 -43.27
N ALA A 397 -10.88 4.54 -43.33
CA ALA A 397 -10.68 3.08 -43.37
C ALA A 397 -10.14 2.61 -44.74
N THR A 398 -8.98 3.12 -45.15
CA THR A 398 -8.30 2.73 -46.41
C THR A 398 -6.84 2.40 -46.11
N LEU A 399 -6.29 1.43 -46.85
CA LEU A 399 -4.87 1.07 -46.74
C LEU A 399 -3.98 2.28 -47.03
N LYS A 400 -4.32 3.09 -48.02
CA LYS A 400 -3.56 4.30 -48.35
C LYS A 400 -3.41 5.26 -47.17
N ASN A 401 -4.50 5.55 -46.46
CA ASN A 401 -4.44 6.43 -45.28
C ASN A 401 -3.63 5.81 -44.12
N PHE A 402 -3.68 4.48 -43.95
CA PHE A 402 -2.86 3.78 -42.99
C PHE A 402 -1.37 3.85 -43.35
N ASP A 403 -1.02 3.63 -44.63
CA ASP A 403 0.36 3.71 -45.12
C ASP A 403 0.94 5.13 -44.90
N GLU A 404 0.16 6.18 -45.21
CA GLU A 404 0.55 7.56 -44.95
C GLU A 404 0.76 7.86 -43.45
N LEU A 405 -0.05 7.28 -42.58
CA LEU A 405 0.14 7.37 -41.14
C LEU A 405 1.34 6.58 -40.67
N PHE A 406 1.49 5.34 -41.15
CA PHE A 406 2.60 4.44 -40.79
C PHE A 406 3.96 5.07 -41.13
N ASP A 407 4.08 5.68 -42.30
CA ASP A 407 5.29 6.37 -42.75
C ASP A 407 5.66 7.56 -41.84
N ARG A 408 4.65 8.29 -41.31
CA ARG A 408 4.89 9.38 -40.34
C ARG A 408 5.34 8.88 -38.97
N LEU A 409 4.76 7.75 -38.54
CA LEU A 409 5.04 7.18 -37.21
C LEU A 409 6.35 6.37 -37.15
N THR A 410 6.84 5.87 -38.31
CA THR A 410 8.02 4.99 -38.37
C THR A 410 9.07 5.45 -39.38
N PRO A 411 9.53 6.70 -39.32
CA PRO A 411 10.45 7.25 -40.34
C PRO A 411 11.79 6.48 -40.46
N SER A 412 12.25 5.83 -39.41
CA SER A 412 13.53 5.08 -39.41
C SER A 412 13.45 3.66 -40.02
N LYS A 413 12.25 3.05 -40.10
CA LYS A 413 12.13 1.69 -40.66
C LYS A 413 12.15 1.67 -42.19
N ARG A 414 11.79 2.76 -42.85
CA ARG A 414 11.85 2.88 -44.32
C ARG A 414 13.29 3.07 -44.83
N ALA A 415 14.12 3.80 -44.11
CA ALA A 415 15.51 3.95 -44.51
C ALA A 415 16.27 2.62 -44.50
N ALA A 416 15.92 1.68 -43.65
CA ALA A 416 16.49 0.33 -43.63
C ALA A 416 15.95 -0.61 -44.72
N ALA A 417 14.66 -0.43 -45.12
CA ALA A 417 14.03 -1.25 -46.14
C ALA A 417 14.35 -0.81 -47.60
N VAL A 418 14.83 0.41 -47.78
CA VAL A 418 15.27 0.94 -49.11
C VAL A 418 16.79 0.73 -49.34
N ALA A 419 17.54 0.38 -48.29
CA ALA A 419 18.99 0.12 -48.33
C ALA A 419 19.33 -1.38 -48.40
N GLY A 420 18.38 -2.29 -48.44
CA GLY A 420 18.51 -3.74 -48.70
C GLY A 420 17.75 -4.17 -49.93
#